data_6578f00211328a07dab79507560ed4fa
#
_entry.id   6578f00211328a07dab79507560ed4fa
#
_cell.length_a   1.000
_cell.length_b   1.000
_cell.length_c   1.000
_cell.angle_alpha   90.00
_cell.angle_beta   90.00
_cell.angle_gamma   90.00
#
_symmetry.space_group_name_H-M   'P 1'
#
loop_
_entity.id
_entity.type
_entity.pdbx_description
1 polymer ?
#
loop_
_entity_poly.entity_id
_entity_poly.type
_entity_poly.pdbx_seq_one_letter_code
_entity_poly.pdbx_strand_id
1 'polypeptide(L)'
;SLVEVLNGNGIPAHTVSSTGYFSTVEVQTVLSMLRLLDNPRQDIPMAAVLRSPMAGLTDEELAVLRLEDGSVPFHEAVLELAEGLYEEDGQKEISNPEADQKQGKNADEKPENHIESTAHQKLLEFYKKYRQLRQLVPDTPIHELIEIILCETGYGHYVAAMPAGNRRTANLNMLLEKAAAYEKTSYKGLFHFVRYIDELQKYDVDFGEADMVGENE
;
A
#
# COMPACT_ATOMS: atom_id res chain seq x y z
N SER A 1 -21.24 -23.67 6.00
CA SER A 1 -20.31 -24.48 5.17
C SER A 1 -20.07 -25.85 5.79
N LEU A 2 -19.54 -26.81 5.02
CA LEU A 2 -19.21 -28.17 5.55
C LEU A 2 -18.25 -28.08 6.75
N VAL A 3 -17.34 -27.12 6.72
CA VAL A 3 -16.37 -26.85 7.80
C VAL A 3 -17.05 -26.40 9.09
N GLU A 4 -18.05 -25.56 9.02
CA GLU A 4 -18.82 -25.13 10.21
C GLU A 4 -19.56 -26.30 10.84
N VAL A 5 -20.09 -27.19 10.02
CA VAL A 5 -20.78 -28.40 10.51
C VAL A 5 -19.79 -29.36 11.17
N LEU A 6 -18.61 -29.56 10.61
CA LEU A 6 -17.56 -30.40 11.17
C LEU A 6 -17.00 -29.82 12.47
N ASN A 7 -16.68 -28.55 12.49
CA ASN A 7 -16.18 -27.86 13.69
C ASN A 7 -17.24 -27.84 14.81
N GLY A 8 -18.52 -27.65 14.47
CA GLY A 8 -19.64 -27.72 15.42
C GLY A 8 -19.84 -29.13 16.03
N ASN A 9 -19.35 -30.17 15.39
CA ASN A 9 -19.35 -31.55 15.89
C ASN A 9 -18.01 -31.97 16.52
N GLY A 10 -17.11 -31.03 16.82
CA GLY A 10 -15.83 -31.31 17.48
C GLY A 10 -14.77 -31.96 16.56
N ILE A 11 -14.99 -31.96 15.26
CA ILE A 11 -14.01 -32.45 14.28
C ILE A 11 -13.29 -31.21 13.72
N PRO A 12 -12.01 -30.98 14.07
CA PRO A 12 -11.25 -29.85 13.55
C PRO A 12 -11.11 -29.99 12.03
N ALA A 13 -11.78 -29.10 11.29
CA ALA A 13 -11.72 -29.08 9.85
C ALA A 13 -11.32 -27.68 9.38
N HIS A 14 -10.33 -27.62 8.50
CA HIS A 14 -9.87 -26.41 7.87
C HIS A 14 -10.13 -26.48 6.37
N THR A 15 -10.58 -25.38 5.79
CA THR A 15 -10.56 -25.23 4.34
C THR A 15 -9.24 -24.55 3.99
N VAL A 16 -8.43 -25.21 3.18
CA VAL A 16 -7.37 -24.49 2.45
C VAL A 16 -8.10 -23.53 1.50
N SER A 17 -7.97 -22.25 1.76
CA SER A 17 -8.54 -21.22 0.90
C SER A 17 -7.96 -21.36 -0.50
N SER A 18 -8.82 -21.44 -1.53
CA SER A 18 -8.39 -21.52 -2.93
C SER A 18 -7.88 -20.18 -3.49
N THR A 19 -7.92 -19.11 -2.68
CA THR A 19 -7.30 -17.84 -3.03
C THR A 19 -5.84 -17.90 -2.62
N GLY A 20 -4.94 -17.84 -3.60
CA GLY A 20 -3.52 -17.88 -3.35
C GLY A 20 -3.04 -16.78 -2.40
N TYR A 21 -2.06 -17.09 -1.57
CA TYR A 21 -1.43 -16.17 -0.64
C TYR A 21 -1.10 -14.81 -1.26
N PHE A 22 -0.48 -14.82 -2.43
CA PHE A 22 -0.12 -13.60 -3.14
C PHE A 22 -1.31 -12.81 -3.71
N SER A 23 -2.49 -13.39 -3.81
CA SER A 23 -3.70 -12.70 -4.27
C SER A 23 -4.52 -12.07 -3.15
N THR A 24 -4.10 -12.23 -1.90
CA THR A 24 -4.74 -11.56 -0.76
C THR A 24 -4.52 -10.05 -0.81
N VAL A 25 -5.55 -9.28 -0.46
CA VAL A 25 -5.54 -7.81 -0.59
C VAL A 25 -4.40 -7.17 0.18
N GLU A 26 -4.15 -7.63 1.41
CA GLU A 26 -3.09 -7.10 2.26
C GLU A 26 -1.70 -7.29 1.65
N VAL A 27 -1.44 -8.46 1.06
CA VAL A 27 -0.16 -8.76 0.40
C VAL A 27 -0.03 -7.98 -0.91
N GLN A 28 -1.09 -7.97 -1.74
CA GLN A 28 -1.07 -7.23 -3.01
C GLN A 28 -0.86 -5.72 -2.83
N THR A 29 -1.41 -5.15 -1.76
CA THR A 29 -1.21 -3.73 -1.47
C THR A 29 0.26 -3.42 -1.16
N VAL A 30 0.90 -4.23 -0.32
CA VAL A 30 2.33 -4.06 0.00
C VAL A 30 3.19 -4.32 -1.24
N LEU A 31 2.89 -5.36 -2.02
CA LEU A 31 3.61 -5.62 -3.28
C LEU A 31 3.46 -4.49 -4.29
N SER A 32 2.27 -3.86 -4.36
CA SER A 32 2.07 -2.69 -5.22
C SER A 32 2.93 -1.51 -4.78
N MET A 33 3.05 -1.28 -3.46
CA MET A 33 3.95 -0.26 -2.93
C MET A 33 5.42 -0.56 -3.25
N LEU A 34 5.87 -1.80 -3.10
CA LEU A 34 7.22 -2.21 -3.47
C LEU A 34 7.49 -2.03 -4.97
N ARG A 35 6.50 -2.35 -5.84
CA ARG A 35 6.60 -2.10 -7.28
C ARG A 35 6.74 -0.61 -7.61
N LEU A 36 6.03 0.27 -6.90
CA LEU A 36 6.17 1.72 -7.08
C LEU A 36 7.51 2.24 -6.61
N LEU A 37 8.04 1.71 -5.51
CA LEU A 37 9.36 2.09 -5.00
C LEU A 37 10.48 1.66 -5.96
N ASP A 38 10.32 0.52 -6.63
CA ASP A 38 11.22 0.04 -7.67
C ASP A 38 11.07 0.85 -8.96
N ASN A 39 9.85 0.93 -9.49
CA ASN A 39 9.54 1.64 -10.72
C ASN A 39 8.19 2.37 -10.62
N PRO A 40 8.18 3.71 -10.49
CA PRO A 40 6.95 4.49 -10.36
C PRO A 40 6.13 4.61 -11.64
N ARG A 41 6.68 4.20 -12.79
CA ARG A 41 6.02 4.31 -14.10
C ARG A 41 5.08 3.12 -14.38
N GLN A 42 4.14 2.89 -13.45
CA GLN A 42 3.19 1.77 -13.54
C GLN A 42 1.81 2.23 -13.05
N ASP A 43 0.83 2.29 -13.96
CA ASP A 43 -0.53 2.78 -13.66
C ASP A 43 -1.28 1.93 -12.63
N ILE A 44 -1.21 0.58 -12.77
CA ILE A 44 -1.95 -0.33 -11.91
C ILE A 44 -1.45 -0.30 -10.46
N PRO A 45 -0.15 -0.44 -10.17
CA PRO A 45 0.37 -0.28 -8.81
C PRO A 45 0.09 1.12 -8.24
N MET A 46 0.20 2.19 -9.05
CA MET A 46 -0.08 3.56 -8.63
C MET A 46 -1.54 3.69 -8.16
N ALA A 47 -2.50 3.31 -8.99
CA ALA A 47 -3.92 3.36 -8.63
C ALA A 47 -4.23 2.48 -7.41
N ALA A 48 -3.65 1.28 -7.32
CA ALA A 48 -3.85 0.37 -6.20
C ALA A 48 -3.36 0.96 -4.88
N VAL A 49 -2.19 1.59 -4.85
CA VAL A 49 -1.64 2.20 -3.63
C VAL A 49 -2.41 3.45 -3.26
N LEU A 50 -2.73 4.32 -4.20
CA LEU A 50 -3.47 5.56 -3.93
C LEU A 50 -4.87 5.26 -3.37
N ARG A 51 -5.55 4.22 -3.88
CA ARG A 51 -6.85 3.78 -3.37
C ARG A 51 -6.76 3.06 -2.02
N SER A 52 -5.61 2.52 -1.68
CA SER A 52 -5.41 1.78 -0.43
C SER A 52 -5.38 2.74 0.78
N PRO A 53 -5.53 2.20 2.01
CA PRO A 53 -5.37 2.99 3.23
C PRO A 53 -4.01 3.67 3.40
N MET A 54 -3.00 3.31 2.61
CA MET A 54 -1.68 3.96 2.64
C MET A 54 -1.75 5.43 2.19
N ALA A 55 -2.61 5.74 1.20
CA ALA A 55 -2.87 7.09 0.74
C ALA A 55 -4.31 7.54 1.02
N GLY A 56 -5.29 6.61 1.03
CA GLY A 56 -6.66 6.84 1.46
C GLY A 56 -7.52 7.65 0.49
N LEU A 57 -7.19 7.65 -0.81
CA LEU A 57 -8.03 8.31 -1.81
C LEU A 57 -9.28 7.49 -2.12
N THR A 58 -10.41 8.17 -2.34
CA THR A 58 -11.65 7.59 -2.82
C THR A 58 -11.64 7.40 -4.34
N ASP A 59 -12.63 6.66 -4.86
CA ASP A 59 -12.76 6.47 -6.31
C ASP A 59 -13.06 7.80 -7.03
N GLU A 60 -13.81 8.71 -6.39
CA GLU A 60 -14.10 10.04 -6.89
C GLU A 60 -12.85 10.91 -6.92
N GLU A 61 -12.03 10.88 -5.86
CA GLU A 61 -10.77 11.61 -5.79
C GLU A 61 -9.77 11.12 -6.84
N LEU A 62 -9.68 9.80 -7.06
CA LEU A 62 -8.85 9.24 -8.14
C LEU A 62 -9.34 9.66 -9.52
N ALA A 63 -10.67 9.77 -9.72
CA ALA A 63 -11.23 10.25 -10.98
C ALA A 63 -10.88 11.71 -11.23
N VAL A 64 -10.90 12.56 -10.19
CA VAL A 64 -10.45 13.97 -10.29
C VAL A 64 -8.99 14.04 -10.73
N LEU A 65 -8.09 13.31 -10.07
CA LEU A 65 -6.67 13.27 -10.44
C LEU A 65 -6.46 12.80 -11.90
N ARG A 66 -7.31 11.89 -12.40
CA ARG A 66 -7.24 11.43 -13.79
C ARG A 66 -7.72 12.49 -14.78
N LEU A 67 -8.68 13.33 -14.37
CA LEU A 67 -9.26 14.35 -15.24
C LEU A 67 -8.36 15.58 -15.40
N GLU A 68 -7.41 15.83 -14.50
CA GLU A 68 -6.47 16.95 -14.59
C GLU A 68 -5.60 16.87 -15.85
N ASP A 69 -5.06 15.70 -16.17
CA ASP A 69 -4.45 15.43 -17.47
C ASP A 69 -4.80 14.04 -17.98
N GLY A 70 -5.82 13.96 -18.81
CA GLY A 70 -6.26 12.72 -19.46
C GLY A 70 -5.43 12.29 -20.66
N SER A 71 -4.47 13.10 -21.11
CA SER A 71 -3.67 12.88 -22.33
C SER A 71 -2.45 12.00 -22.09
N VAL A 72 -1.94 11.97 -20.85
CA VAL A 72 -0.76 11.17 -20.45
C VAL A 72 -1.15 9.93 -19.64
N PRO A 73 -0.25 8.95 -19.45
CA PRO A 73 -0.46 7.84 -18.53
C PRO A 73 -0.80 8.31 -17.11
N PHE A 74 -1.61 7.53 -16.38
CA PHE A 74 -2.07 7.92 -15.04
C PHE A 74 -0.93 8.20 -14.06
N HIS A 75 0.10 7.33 -14.05
CA HIS A 75 1.26 7.51 -13.18
C HIS A 75 2.02 8.81 -13.47
N GLU A 76 2.07 9.23 -14.74
CA GLU A 76 2.78 10.46 -15.14
C GLU A 76 2.02 11.69 -14.65
N ALA A 77 0.70 11.77 -14.89
CA ALA A 77 -0.15 12.85 -14.39
C ALA A 77 -0.07 12.97 -12.86
N VAL A 78 -0.18 11.84 -12.14
CA VAL A 78 -0.11 11.83 -10.66
C VAL A 78 1.25 12.28 -10.14
N LEU A 79 2.35 11.81 -10.74
CA LEU A 79 3.70 12.17 -10.28
C LEU A 79 4.01 13.66 -10.54
N GLU A 80 3.62 14.17 -11.69
CA GLU A 80 3.82 15.59 -12.05
C GLU A 80 3.03 16.49 -11.11
N LEU A 81 1.75 16.18 -10.86
CA LEU A 81 0.92 16.91 -9.91
C LEU A 81 1.50 16.84 -8.48
N ALA A 82 1.88 15.65 -8.02
CA ALA A 82 2.42 15.46 -6.68
C ALA A 82 3.75 16.22 -6.47
N GLU A 83 4.59 16.28 -7.49
CA GLU A 83 5.84 17.04 -7.46
C GLU A 83 5.59 18.53 -7.39
N GLY A 84 4.65 19.05 -8.20
CA GLY A 84 4.23 20.46 -8.15
C GLY A 84 3.67 20.85 -6.77
N LEU A 85 2.77 20.05 -6.20
CA LEU A 85 2.22 20.28 -4.86
C LEU A 85 3.31 20.26 -3.77
N TYR A 86 4.28 19.36 -3.90
CA TYR A 86 5.40 19.26 -2.95
C TYR A 86 6.32 20.48 -3.00
N GLU A 87 6.62 21.01 -4.19
CA GLU A 87 7.43 22.20 -4.37
C GLU A 87 6.74 23.46 -3.82
N GLU A 88 5.43 23.59 -4.07
CA GLU A 88 4.63 24.70 -3.53
C GLU A 88 4.57 24.68 -1.99
N ASP A 89 4.41 23.50 -1.40
CA ASP A 89 4.38 23.33 0.05
C ASP A 89 5.73 23.71 0.69
N GLY A 90 6.84 23.28 0.11
CA GLY A 90 8.18 23.67 0.54
C GLY A 90 8.44 25.17 0.45
N GLN A 91 7.89 25.86 -0.55
CA GLN A 91 8.01 27.32 -0.68
C GLN A 91 7.17 28.06 0.39
N LYS A 92 6.01 27.52 0.79
CA LYS A 92 5.18 28.09 1.86
C LYS A 92 5.87 28.00 3.21
N GLU A 93 6.49 26.86 3.53
CA GLU A 93 7.25 26.68 4.78
C GLU A 93 8.41 27.68 4.91
N ILE A 94 9.11 28.00 3.81
CA ILE A 94 10.21 28.98 3.79
C ILE A 94 9.69 30.41 3.93
N SER A 95 8.49 30.71 3.38
CA SER A 95 7.97 32.08 3.28
C SER A 95 7.25 32.55 4.55
N ASN A 96 6.68 31.67 5.36
CA ASN A 96 5.91 32.06 6.55
C ASN A 96 5.74 30.92 7.57
N PRO A 97 6.68 30.75 8.52
CA PRO A 97 6.62 29.66 9.53
C PRO A 97 5.50 29.82 10.56
N GLU A 98 4.74 30.92 10.60
CA GLU A 98 3.68 31.20 11.59
C GLU A 98 2.24 31.19 11.04
N ALA A 99 2.02 30.86 9.75
CA ALA A 99 0.71 31.01 9.11
C ALA A 99 -0.27 29.83 9.30
N ASP A 100 0.13 28.78 9.98
CA ASP A 100 -0.59 27.48 10.02
C ASP A 100 -1.84 27.43 10.97
N GLN A 101 -2.33 28.58 11.45
CA GLN A 101 -3.47 28.60 12.41
C GLN A 101 -4.75 29.25 11.92
N LYS A 102 -4.90 29.61 10.66
CA LYS A 102 -6.15 30.25 10.17
C LYS A 102 -6.57 29.77 8.78
N GLN A 103 -6.91 28.52 8.59
CA GLN A 103 -7.85 28.15 7.52
C GLN A 103 -9.25 28.06 8.09
N GLY A 104 -9.93 29.22 8.12
CA GLY A 104 -11.35 29.33 8.37
C GLY A 104 -12.13 28.65 7.24
N LYS A 105 -13.07 27.77 7.63
CA LYS A 105 -14.04 27.16 6.71
C LYS A 105 -14.78 28.26 5.94
N ASN A 106 -14.51 28.41 4.65
CA ASN A 106 -15.36 29.14 3.73
C ASN A 106 -16.54 28.23 3.36
N ALA A 107 -17.75 28.62 3.79
CA ALA A 107 -18.98 27.82 3.69
C ALA A 107 -19.63 27.86 2.29
N ASP A 108 -18.97 28.40 1.26
CA ASP A 108 -19.53 28.61 -0.09
C ASP A 108 -18.70 27.94 -1.22
N GLU A 109 -17.83 26.97 -0.90
CA GLU A 109 -17.11 26.24 -1.96
C GLU A 109 -18.05 25.23 -2.64
N LYS A 110 -18.01 25.19 -3.99
CA LYS A 110 -18.71 24.17 -4.76
C LYS A 110 -18.17 22.78 -4.35
N PRO A 111 -19.03 21.74 -4.27
CA PRO A 111 -18.62 20.41 -3.83
C PRO A 111 -17.45 19.82 -4.65
N GLU A 112 -17.34 20.17 -5.92
CA GLU A 112 -16.23 19.76 -6.80
C GLU A 112 -14.87 20.29 -6.33
N ASN A 113 -14.77 21.57 -5.96
CA ASN A 113 -13.54 22.18 -5.45
C ASN A 113 -13.10 21.56 -4.11
N HIS A 114 -14.04 21.08 -3.31
CA HIS A 114 -13.73 20.41 -2.04
C HIS A 114 -13.11 19.02 -2.26
N ILE A 115 -13.62 18.24 -3.22
CA ILE A 115 -13.08 16.92 -3.55
C ILE A 115 -11.66 17.06 -4.09
N GLU A 116 -11.43 17.99 -5.02
CA GLU A 116 -10.13 18.30 -5.59
C GLU A 116 -9.11 18.70 -4.51
N SER A 117 -9.46 19.66 -3.65
CA SER A 117 -8.61 20.10 -2.54
C SER A 117 -8.25 18.94 -1.58
N THR A 118 -9.21 18.06 -1.29
CA THR A 118 -8.98 16.89 -0.43
C THR A 118 -8.09 15.86 -1.12
N ALA A 119 -8.27 15.63 -2.42
CA ALA A 119 -7.45 14.73 -3.21
C ALA A 119 -5.99 15.20 -3.26
N HIS A 120 -5.76 16.50 -3.49
CA HIS A 120 -4.43 17.11 -3.51
C HIS A 120 -3.73 17.01 -2.15
N GLN A 121 -4.45 17.28 -1.05
CA GLN A 121 -3.89 17.15 0.29
C GLN A 121 -3.44 15.72 0.59
N LYS A 122 -4.31 14.73 0.33
CA LYS A 122 -3.97 13.30 0.54
C LYS A 122 -2.81 12.85 -0.36
N LEU A 123 -2.80 13.32 -1.62
CA LEU A 123 -1.72 13.03 -2.55
C LEU A 123 -0.39 13.60 -2.06
N LEU A 124 -0.38 14.83 -1.57
CA LEU A 124 0.82 15.48 -1.02
C LEU A 124 1.36 14.74 0.21
N GLU A 125 0.47 14.38 1.16
CA GLU A 125 0.85 13.62 2.36
C GLU A 125 1.43 12.24 2.00
N PHE A 126 0.79 11.54 1.05
CA PHE A 126 1.31 10.28 0.53
C PHE A 126 2.67 10.47 -0.17
N TYR A 127 2.81 11.50 -1.01
CA TYR A 127 4.03 11.74 -1.78
C TYR A 127 5.22 12.07 -0.90
N LYS A 128 5.02 12.81 0.20
CA LYS A 128 6.06 13.05 1.22
C LYS A 128 6.61 11.74 1.78
N LYS A 129 5.72 10.82 2.21
CA LYS A 129 6.10 9.48 2.70
C LYS A 129 6.76 8.64 1.61
N TYR A 130 6.21 8.64 0.41
CA TYR A 130 6.75 7.92 -0.74
C TYR A 130 8.19 8.33 -1.06
N ARG A 131 8.47 9.64 -1.07
CA ARG A 131 9.84 10.13 -1.30
C ARG A 131 10.82 9.68 -0.22
N GLN A 132 10.42 9.72 1.05
CA GLN A 132 11.23 9.22 2.16
C GLN A 132 11.53 7.73 2.01
N LEU A 133 10.50 6.90 1.76
CA LEU A 133 10.65 5.46 1.55
C LEU A 133 11.56 5.15 0.36
N ARG A 134 11.41 5.90 -0.74
CA ARG A 134 12.24 5.71 -1.94
C ARG A 134 13.73 6.00 -1.69
N GLN A 135 14.04 6.95 -0.82
CA GLN A 135 15.42 7.23 -0.44
C GLN A 135 16.07 6.09 0.36
N LEU A 136 15.26 5.30 1.07
CA LEU A 136 15.75 4.16 1.86
C LEU A 136 16.04 2.91 1.00
N VAL A 137 15.43 2.79 -0.18
CA VAL A 137 15.52 1.59 -1.04
C VAL A 137 16.95 1.09 -1.29
N PRO A 138 17.96 1.95 -1.59
CA PRO A 138 19.31 1.47 -1.92
C PRO A 138 20.04 0.81 -0.75
N ASP A 139 19.77 1.27 0.48
CA ASP A 139 20.58 0.95 1.65
C ASP A 139 19.85 0.09 2.69
N THR A 140 18.54 -0.18 2.48
CA THR A 140 17.72 -0.89 3.44
C THR A 140 17.39 -2.31 2.96
N PRO A 141 17.57 -3.35 3.80
CA PRO A 141 17.09 -4.69 3.50
C PRO A 141 15.59 -4.71 3.20
N ILE A 142 15.15 -5.62 2.31
CA ILE A 142 13.76 -5.63 1.83
C ILE A 142 12.77 -5.90 2.97
N HIS A 143 13.08 -6.82 3.87
CA HIS A 143 12.21 -7.11 5.01
C HIS A 143 12.08 -5.90 5.94
N GLU A 144 13.17 -5.17 6.22
CA GLU A 144 13.14 -3.93 7.00
C GLU A 144 12.37 -2.83 6.26
N LEU A 145 12.55 -2.72 4.93
CA LEU A 145 11.79 -1.77 4.10
C LEU A 145 10.27 -2.05 4.18
N ILE A 146 9.86 -3.32 4.16
CA ILE A 146 8.45 -3.69 4.33
C ILE A 146 7.95 -3.28 5.72
N GLU A 147 8.72 -3.53 6.79
CA GLU A 147 8.36 -3.11 8.16
C GLU A 147 8.19 -1.58 8.24
N ILE A 148 9.12 -0.82 7.67
CA ILE A 148 9.03 0.64 7.61
C ILE A 148 7.79 1.08 6.85
N ILE A 149 7.48 0.47 5.69
CA ILE A 149 6.25 0.77 4.93
C ILE A 149 5.01 0.55 5.80
N LEU A 150 4.91 -0.60 6.48
CA LEU A 150 3.76 -0.94 7.32
C LEU A 150 3.58 0.03 8.49
N CYS A 151 4.70 0.50 9.08
CA CYS A 151 4.71 1.45 10.19
C CYS A 151 4.36 2.87 9.72
N GLU A 152 5.12 3.42 8.77
CA GLU A 152 5.01 4.82 8.33
C GLU A 152 3.67 5.13 7.64
N THR A 153 3.10 4.15 6.93
CA THR A 153 1.77 4.29 6.32
C THR A 153 0.63 3.96 7.28
N GLY A 154 0.92 3.37 8.43
CA GLY A 154 -0.10 2.86 9.36
C GLY A 154 -0.84 1.61 8.84
N TYR A 155 -0.43 1.07 7.69
CA TYR A 155 -1.13 -0.03 7.03
C TYR A 155 -1.15 -1.31 7.87
N GLY A 156 -0.10 -1.59 8.64
CA GLY A 156 -0.06 -2.73 9.55
C GLY A 156 -1.16 -2.68 10.61
N HIS A 157 -1.39 -1.52 11.22
CA HIS A 157 -2.47 -1.32 12.19
C HIS A 157 -3.86 -1.41 11.54
N TYR A 158 -4.02 -0.86 10.34
CA TYR A 158 -5.26 -0.96 9.58
C TYR A 158 -5.62 -2.43 9.30
N VAL A 159 -4.67 -3.22 8.81
CA VAL A 159 -4.85 -4.65 8.51
C VAL A 159 -5.24 -5.44 9.76
N ALA A 160 -4.60 -5.18 10.90
CA ALA A 160 -4.92 -5.83 12.16
C ALA A 160 -6.35 -5.53 12.65
N ALA A 161 -6.88 -4.34 12.34
CA ALA A 161 -8.24 -3.93 12.70
C ALA A 161 -9.32 -4.43 11.73
N MET A 162 -8.94 -4.98 10.57
CA MET A 162 -9.89 -5.55 9.59
C MET A 162 -10.54 -6.85 10.09
N PRO A 163 -11.70 -7.25 9.51
CA PRO A 163 -12.21 -8.61 9.70
C PRO A 163 -11.16 -9.66 9.36
N ALA A 164 -11.01 -10.68 10.20
CA ALA A 164 -9.94 -11.67 10.16
C ALA A 164 -8.52 -11.06 10.27
N GLY A 165 -8.37 -9.99 11.07
CA GLY A 165 -7.12 -9.23 11.20
C GLY A 165 -5.93 -10.09 11.60
N ASN A 166 -6.08 -11.04 12.52
CA ASN A 166 -5.02 -11.97 12.91
C ASN A 166 -4.46 -12.75 11.72
N ARG A 167 -5.33 -13.31 10.87
CA ARG A 167 -4.92 -14.04 9.65
C ARG A 167 -4.23 -13.12 8.65
N ARG A 168 -4.77 -11.91 8.44
CA ARG A 168 -4.16 -10.91 7.54
C ARG A 168 -2.79 -10.47 8.04
N THR A 169 -2.64 -10.26 9.34
CA THR A 169 -1.35 -9.95 9.95
C THR A 169 -0.36 -11.12 9.79
N ALA A 170 -0.83 -12.36 9.94
CA ALA A 170 -0.01 -13.53 9.69
C ALA A 170 0.45 -13.62 8.22
N ASN A 171 -0.40 -13.22 7.25
CA ASN A 171 0.00 -13.13 5.85
C ASN A 171 1.09 -12.06 5.62
N LEU A 172 1.02 -10.92 6.29
CA LEU A 172 2.08 -9.90 6.22
C LEU A 172 3.38 -10.38 6.85
N ASN A 173 3.31 -11.08 8.00
CA ASN A 173 4.50 -11.67 8.63
C ASN A 173 5.15 -12.72 7.72
N MET A 174 4.34 -13.53 7.02
CA MET A 174 4.87 -14.48 6.04
C MET A 174 5.55 -13.77 4.86
N LEU A 175 5.09 -12.58 4.46
CA LEU A 175 5.77 -11.76 3.44
C LEU A 175 7.15 -11.30 3.93
N LEU A 176 7.25 -10.86 5.19
CA LEU A 176 8.51 -10.48 5.84
C LEU A 176 9.48 -11.65 5.89
N GLU A 177 9.02 -12.84 6.30
CA GLU A 177 9.85 -14.05 6.34
C GLU A 177 10.37 -14.45 4.95
N LYS A 178 9.51 -14.34 3.91
CA LYS A 178 9.91 -14.60 2.52
C LYS A 178 10.95 -13.58 2.03
N ALA A 179 10.78 -12.31 2.37
CA ALA A 179 11.75 -11.26 2.05
C ALA A 179 13.11 -11.54 2.74
N ALA A 180 13.10 -11.83 4.03
CA ALA A 180 14.30 -12.18 4.79
C ALA A 180 14.98 -13.48 4.30
N ALA A 181 14.20 -14.47 3.86
CA ALA A 181 14.73 -15.68 3.25
C ALA A 181 15.37 -15.40 1.87
N TYR A 182 14.73 -14.56 1.07
CA TYR A 182 15.24 -14.16 -0.23
C TYR A 182 16.59 -13.42 -0.13
N GLU A 183 16.77 -12.57 0.88
CA GLU A 183 18.01 -11.81 1.10
C GLU A 183 19.23 -12.69 1.46
N LYS A 184 19.00 -13.92 1.92
CA LYS A 184 20.07 -14.91 2.13
C LYS A 184 20.60 -15.49 0.82
N THR A 185 19.91 -15.26 -0.29
CA THR A 185 20.35 -15.70 -1.62
C THR A 185 21.42 -14.76 -2.20
N SER A 186 22.00 -15.15 -3.34
CA SER A 186 22.98 -14.32 -4.05
C SER A 186 22.37 -13.11 -4.76
N TYR A 187 21.07 -13.09 -4.97
CA TYR A 187 20.34 -12.01 -5.62
C TYR A 187 19.90 -11.00 -4.56
N LYS A 188 20.28 -9.73 -4.72
CA LYS A 188 19.97 -8.67 -3.77
C LYS A 188 19.26 -7.51 -4.46
N GLY A 189 18.52 -6.73 -3.67
CA GLY A 189 17.86 -5.51 -4.11
C GLY A 189 16.39 -5.69 -4.50
N LEU A 190 15.66 -4.60 -4.37
CA LEU A 190 14.21 -4.55 -4.52
C LEU A 190 13.75 -5.01 -5.90
N PHE A 191 14.43 -4.58 -6.97
CA PHE A 191 14.11 -4.99 -8.35
C PHE A 191 14.08 -6.51 -8.52
N HIS A 192 15.11 -7.19 -8.04
CA HIS A 192 15.18 -8.66 -8.18
C HIS A 192 14.15 -9.37 -7.32
N PHE A 193 13.82 -8.83 -6.14
CA PHE A 193 12.76 -9.37 -5.28
C PHE A 193 11.40 -9.22 -5.93
N VAL A 194 11.06 -8.05 -6.47
CA VAL A 194 9.78 -7.83 -7.16
C VAL A 194 9.64 -8.82 -8.33
N ARG A 195 10.67 -8.98 -9.16
CA ARG A 195 10.66 -9.97 -10.24
C ARG A 195 10.50 -11.41 -9.76
N TYR A 196 11.18 -11.76 -8.67
CA TYR A 196 11.04 -13.08 -8.06
C TYR A 196 9.59 -13.35 -7.63
N ILE A 197 8.95 -12.39 -6.99
CA ILE A 197 7.53 -12.51 -6.61
C ILE A 197 6.63 -12.60 -7.85
N ASP A 198 6.86 -11.79 -8.88
CA ASP A 198 6.07 -11.83 -10.12
C ASP A 198 6.20 -13.19 -10.83
N GLU A 199 7.38 -13.82 -10.79
CA GLU A 199 7.60 -15.17 -11.32
C GLU A 199 6.87 -16.23 -10.48
N LEU A 200 6.90 -16.13 -9.15
CA LEU A 200 6.13 -17.04 -8.28
C LEU A 200 4.63 -16.96 -8.57
N GLN A 201 4.10 -15.77 -8.73
CA GLN A 201 2.68 -15.55 -9.10
C GLN A 201 2.35 -16.13 -10.47
N LYS A 202 3.24 -15.95 -11.45
CA LYS A 202 3.03 -16.42 -12.82
C LYS A 202 3.00 -17.96 -12.94
N TYR A 203 3.81 -18.63 -12.14
CA TYR A 203 3.91 -20.10 -12.15
C TYR A 203 2.94 -20.75 -11.17
N ASP A 204 2.01 -19.99 -10.59
CA ASP A 204 0.99 -20.47 -9.64
C ASP A 204 1.62 -21.26 -8.49
N VAL A 205 2.83 -20.86 -8.06
CA VAL A 205 3.48 -21.39 -6.86
C VAL A 205 2.76 -20.76 -5.67
N ASP A 206 1.61 -21.33 -5.37
CA ASP A 206 0.76 -20.87 -4.29
C ASP A 206 1.22 -21.47 -2.95
N PHE A 207 1.63 -20.60 -2.06
CA PHE A 207 2.03 -21.00 -0.71
C PHE A 207 0.83 -20.99 0.21
N GLY A 208 -0.36 -21.27 -0.07
CA GLY A 208 -1.50 -21.20 0.85
C GLY A 208 -1.47 -19.98 1.80
N GLU A 209 -2.60 -19.50 2.24
CA GLU A 209 -2.62 -18.45 3.28
C GLU A 209 -2.03 -18.99 4.59
N ALA A 210 -1.46 -18.11 5.45
CA ALA A 210 -0.90 -18.48 6.74
C ALA A 210 -1.93 -19.23 7.60
N ASP A 211 -1.65 -20.49 7.89
CA ASP A 211 -2.46 -21.28 8.81
C ASP A 211 -2.24 -20.79 10.25
N MET A 212 -3.30 -20.28 10.86
CA MET A 212 -3.32 -20.05 12.30
C MET A 212 -3.37 -21.41 13.01
N VAL A 213 -2.20 -21.90 13.39
CA VAL A 213 -2.13 -23.09 14.26
C VAL A 213 -2.60 -22.68 15.66
N GLY A 214 -3.84 -23.04 15.96
CA GLY A 214 -4.36 -23.30 17.29
C GLY A 214 -4.27 -22.20 18.34
N GLU A 215 -5.31 -21.37 18.49
CA GLU A 215 -5.75 -20.93 19.81
C GLU A 215 -7.01 -21.71 20.18
N ASN A 216 -6.78 -22.88 20.77
CA ASN A 216 -7.74 -23.59 21.60
C ASN A 216 -6.97 -24.25 22.73
N GLU A 217 -6.71 -23.49 23.80
CA GLU A 217 -6.61 -23.95 25.17
C GLU A 217 -7.51 -23.11 26.06
#